data_e7ae1e3d7ff0e8c99ce43c2b00dd4b43
#
_entry.id   e7ae1e3d7ff0e8c99ce43c2b00dd4b43
#
_cell.length_a   1.000
_cell.length_b   1.000
_cell.length_c   1.000
_cell.angle_alpha   90.00
_cell.angle_beta   90.00
_cell.angle_gamma   90.00
#
_symmetry.space_group_name_H-M   'P 1'
#
loop_
_entity.id
_entity.type
_entity.pdbx_description
1 polymer ?
#
loop_
_entity_poly.entity_id
_entity_poly.type
_entity_poly.pdbx_seq_one_letter_code
_entity_poly.pdbx_strand_id
1 'polypeptide(L)'
;MQVYADNAATTRMHQTAIDTMTYHLNHTFGNPSSLYTIGQEAKEVLETARADMAACFGVQPREIYFTSGGSEADNQAITSAAYIGARKGKKHIISTTFEHHAVLHTLKRLEKQGFEVTLLDVHADGLVTAQQVADAIRDDTCLVTIMFANNEIGTIQPIREIGAVCKEKGVLFHTDAVQAAGHVKIDVNEMNIDMLSLSAHKFHGPKGVGMLYARRGIILTNLIEGGAQERGKRGGTENVPGIAAMAAALKEACANMDENTKKVTALRDRLIDGIAKIPHCALNGARSPRLPGNVNFCFEGIEGESLLLLLDAKGISASSGSACTSGSLDPSHVLLAIGRPHEVAHGSLRLTICEDNTEEDIDYILAELPPIVSYLRDMSPVWKDLMSGKRQFTL
;
A
#
# COMPACT_ATOMS: atom_id res chain seq x y z
N MET A 1 5.35 -26.77 9.78
CA MET A 1 5.99 -25.81 8.84
C MET A 1 5.58 -24.42 9.26
N GLN A 2 6.41 -23.39 9.07
CA GLN A 2 5.98 -22.00 9.28
C GLN A 2 6.01 -21.26 7.96
N VAL A 3 4.88 -20.64 7.57
CA VAL A 3 4.74 -19.89 6.33
C VAL A 3 4.24 -18.49 6.66
N TYR A 4 5.03 -17.47 6.31
CA TYR A 4 4.62 -16.07 6.42
C TYR A 4 4.01 -15.61 5.11
N ALA A 5 2.70 -15.40 5.10
CA ALA A 5 1.92 -14.98 3.93
C ALA A 5 1.11 -13.70 4.21
N ASP A 6 1.68 -12.75 4.98
CA ASP A 6 1.06 -11.46 5.29
C ASP A 6 2.00 -10.26 5.02
N ASN A 7 2.75 -10.32 3.90
CA ASN A 7 3.71 -9.29 3.52
C ASN A 7 3.06 -7.93 3.21
N ALA A 8 1.77 -7.88 2.87
CA ALA A 8 1.06 -6.61 2.73
C ALA A 8 0.79 -5.89 4.07
N ALA A 9 0.79 -6.61 5.21
CA ALA A 9 0.74 -5.98 6.52
C ALA A 9 2.11 -5.40 6.91
N THR A 10 3.16 -6.21 6.84
CA THR A 10 4.56 -5.81 7.02
C THR A 10 5.47 -6.89 6.48
N THR A 11 6.67 -6.55 6.04
CA THR A 11 7.66 -7.53 5.59
C THR A 11 8.73 -7.78 6.65
N ARG A 12 9.41 -8.92 6.56
CA ARG A 12 10.67 -9.15 7.26
C ARG A 12 11.74 -8.27 6.64
N MET A 13 12.59 -7.65 7.45
CA MET A 13 13.73 -6.90 6.93
C MET A 13 14.72 -7.85 6.24
N HIS A 14 15.20 -7.47 5.06
CA HIS A 14 16.28 -8.18 4.38
C HIS A 14 17.63 -7.90 5.05
N GLN A 15 18.57 -8.83 4.85
CA GLN A 15 19.87 -8.76 5.50
C GLN A 15 20.64 -7.48 5.15
N THR A 16 20.56 -7.03 3.90
CA THR A 16 21.15 -5.78 3.42
C THR A 16 20.69 -4.57 4.25
N ALA A 17 19.37 -4.50 4.53
CA ALA A 17 18.80 -3.43 5.35
C ALA A 17 19.21 -3.55 6.83
N ILE A 18 19.24 -4.78 7.37
CA ILE A 18 19.67 -5.06 8.75
C ILE A 18 21.13 -4.65 8.95
N ASP A 19 22.03 -5.05 8.05
CA ASP A 19 23.46 -4.76 8.13
C ASP A 19 23.71 -3.27 8.00
N THR A 20 23.05 -2.60 7.04
CA THR A 20 23.13 -1.14 6.88
C THR A 20 22.67 -0.41 8.14
N MET A 21 21.50 -0.79 8.68
CA MET A 21 20.97 -0.17 9.89
C MET A 21 21.90 -0.37 11.10
N THR A 22 22.37 -1.60 11.28
CA THR A 22 23.26 -1.97 12.39
C THR A 22 24.59 -1.22 12.30
N TYR A 23 25.18 -1.10 11.11
CA TYR A 23 26.39 -0.31 10.89
C TYR A 23 26.18 1.13 11.32
N HIS A 24 25.15 1.81 10.83
CA HIS A 24 24.91 3.22 11.14
C HIS A 24 24.47 3.47 12.59
N LEU A 25 23.79 2.52 13.24
CA LEU A 25 23.50 2.61 14.68
C LEU A 25 24.79 2.62 15.52
N ASN A 26 25.83 1.89 15.10
CA ASN A 26 27.07 1.80 15.83
C ASN A 26 28.09 2.91 15.47
N HIS A 27 28.07 3.44 14.24
CA HIS A 27 29.16 4.28 13.73
C HIS A 27 28.69 5.69 13.34
N THR A 28 27.41 5.95 13.07
CA THR A 28 26.91 7.23 12.56
C THR A 28 25.95 7.88 13.56
N PHE A 29 26.48 8.32 14.69
CA PHE A 29 25.69 8.90 15.79
C PHE A 29 25.62 10.43 15.78
N GLY A 30 26.28 11.09 14.83
CA GLY A 30 26.27 12.54 14.70
C GLY A 30 24.91 13.10 14.30
N ASN A 31 24.62 14.32 14.75
CA ASN A 31 23.42 15.02 14.25
C ASN A 31 23.74 15.64 12.87
N PRO A 32 22.96 15.31 11.80
CA PRO A 32 23.22 15.81 10.45
C PRO A 32 23.18 17.34 10.30
N SER A 33 22.59 18.05 11.27
CA SER A 33 22.54 19.51 11.29
C SER A 33 23.81 20.17 11.90
N SER A 34 24.69 19.37 12.48
CA SER A 34 25.89 19.89 13.16
C SER A 34 27.02 20.17 12.19
N LEU A 35 27.86 21.18 12.52
CA LEU A 35 28.96 21.61 11.66
C LEU A 35 30.26 20.80 11.84
N TYR A 36 30.40 20.07 12.94
CA TYR A 36 31.58 19.25 13.23
C TYR A 36 31.55 17.94 12.41
N THR A 37 32.75 17.32 12.26
CA THR A 37 33.00 16.19 11.35
C THR A 37 31.99 15.06 11.47
N ILE A 38 31.72 14.52 12.67
CA ILE A 38 30.77 13.41 12.85
C ILE A 38 29.32 13.78 12.47
N GLY A 39 28.95 15.06 12.53
CA GLY A 39 27.66 15.53 12.04
C GLY A 39 27.64 15.58 10.51
N GLN A 40 28.74 16.01 9.89
CA GLN A 40 28.85 16.03 8.42
C GLN A 40 28.90 14.61 7.85
N GLU A 41 29.52 13.64 8.51
CA GLU A 41 29.44 12.21 8.14
C GLU A 41 28.02 11.68 8.16
N ALA A 42 27.25 12.01 9.19
CA ALA A 42 25.84 11.64 9.27
C ALA A 42 25.00 12.31 8.16
N LYS A 43 25.30 13.55 7.81
CA LYS A 43 24.67 14.26 6.70
C LYS A 43 24.99 13.63 5.34
N GLU A 44 26.24 13.20 5.14
CA GLU A 44 26.65 12.52 3.90
C GLU A 44 25.86 11.21 3.71
N VAL A 45 25.68 10.42 4.78
CA VAL A 45 24.85 9.21 4.76
C VAL A 45 23.41 9.54 4.38
N LEU A 46 22.83 10.58 4.98
CA LEU A 46 21.46 11.03 4.69
C LEU A 46 21.30 11.44 3.22
N GLU A 47 22.23 12.24 2.69
CA GLU A 47 22.16 12.71 1.29
C GLU A 47 22.46 11.59 0.29
N THR A 48 23.32 10.63 0.62
CA THR A 48 23.54 9.41 -0.20
C THR A 48 22.28 8.58 -0.26
N ALA A 49 21.63 8.31 0.87
CA ALA A 49 20.35 7.60 0.92
C ALA A 49 19.27 8.32 0.07
N ARG A 50 19.24 9.67 0.15
CA ARG A 50 18.32 10.48 -0.65
C ARG A 50 18.59 10.36 -2.15
N ALA A 51 19.85 10.33 -2.56
CA ALA A 51 20.26 10.15 -3.95
C ALA A 51 19.91 8.75 -4.48
N ASP A 52 20.16 7.71 -3.68
CA ASP A 52 19.78 6.33 -4.03
C ASP A 52 18.25 6.17 -4.20
N MET A 53 17.47 6.74 -3.26
CA MET A 53 16.00 6.75 -3.38
C MET A 53 15.53 7.50 -4.64
N ALA A 54 16.12 8.66 -4.93
CA ALA A 54 15.78 9.44 -6.12
C ALA A 54 16.10 8.69 -7.41
N ALA A 55 17.21 7.96 -7.46
CA ALA A 55 17.59 7.15 -8.62
C ALA A 55 16.59 6.03 -8.91
N CYS A 56 15.99 5.40 -7.88
CA CYS A 56 14.98 4.35 -8.05
C CYS A 56 13.70 4.84 -8.78
N PHE A 57 13.40 6.15 -8.71
CA PHE A 57 12.22 6.76 -9.33
C PHE A 57 12.55 7.69 -10.52
N GLY A 58 13.84 7.81 -10.88
CA GLY A 58 14.29 8.68 -11.98
C GLY A 58 14.10 10.18 -11.70
N VAL A 59 14.24 10.61 -10.43
CA VAL A 59 14.00 11.99 -9.98
C VAL A 59 15.23 12.64 -9.37
N GLN A 60 15.13 13.92 -8.98
CA GLN A 60 16.21 14.63 -8.32
C GLN A 60 16.17 14.43 -6.81
N PRO A 61 17.32 14.32 -6.11
CA PRO A 61 17.36 14.17 -4.65
C PRO A 61 16.57 15.24 -3.89
N ARG A 62 16.52 16.47 -4.40
CA ARG A 62 15.76 17.57 -3.79
C ARG A 62 14.24 17.39 -3.80
N GLU A 63 13.72 16.41 -4.57
CA GLU A 63 12.29 16.09 -4.67
C GLU A 63 11.87 14.99 -3.67
N ILE A 64 12.85 14.46 -2.91
CA ILE A 64 12.64 13.43 -1.89
C ILE A 64 12.59 14.06 -0.51
N TYR A 65 11.62 13.67 0.31
CA TYR A 65 11.44 14.08 1.70
C TYR A 65 11.21 12.83 2.56
N PHE A 66 11.99 12.69 3.63
CA PHE A 66 11.85 11.57 4.55
C PHE A 66 10.75 11.82 5.57
N THR A 67 9.97 10.78 5.85
CA THR A 67 8.83 10.77 6.78
C THR A 67 8.94 9.59 7.74
N SER A 68 8.04 9.48 8.69
CA SER A 68 7.97 8.31 9.59
C SER A 68 7.26 7.10 8.96
N GLY A 69 6.68 7.24 7.77
CA GLY A 69 5.96 6.17 7.07
C GLY A 69 4.99 6.71 6.03
N GLY A 70 4.29 5.81 5.35
CA GLY A 70 3.32 6.14 4.31
C GLY A 70 2.20 7.05 4.80
N SER A 71 1.66 6.82 5.99
CA SER A 71 0.57 7.65 6.53
C SER A 71 0.96 9.11 6.72
N GLU A 72 2.19 9.40 7.17
CA GLU A 72 2.69 10.78 7.25
C GLU A 72 2.86 11.36 5.84
N ALA A 73 3.41 10.58 4.91
CA ALA A 73 3.63 11.01 3.53
C ALA A 73 2.29 11.34 2.83
N ASP A 74 1.26 10.47 2.92
CA ASP A 74 -0.07 10.70 2.38
C ASP A 74 -0.72 11.96 2.96
N ASN A 75 -0.70 12.08 4.28
CA ASN A 75 -1.25 13.25 4.96
C ASN A 75 -0.58 14.54 4.50
N GLN A 76 0.76 14.54 4.36
CA GLN A 76 1.51 15.72 3.93
C GLN A 76 1.24 16.06 2.46
N ALA A 77 1.22 15.07 1.57
CA ALA A 77 0.93 15.25 0.16
C ALA A 77 -0.46 15.88 -0.05
N ILE A 78 -1.49 15.22 0.49
CA ILE A 78 -2.89 15.61 0.32
C ILE A 78 -3.15 16.99 0.94
N THR A 79 -2.67 17.25 2.16
CA THR A 79 -2.83 18.53 2.83
C THR A 79 -2.13 19.66 2.07
N SER A 80 -0.92 19.40 1.54
CA SER A 80 -0.16 20.38 0.76
C SER A 80 -0.89 20.74 -0.52
N ALA A 81 -1.37 19.76 -1.29
CA ALA A 81 -2.12 20.00 -2.52
C ALA A 81 -3.42 20.76 -2.26
N ALA A 82 -4.17 20.38 -1.22
CA ALA A 82 -5.38 21.05 -0.80
C ALA A 82 -5.13 22.54 -0.50
N TYR A 83 -4.09 22.86 0.28
CA TYR A 83 -3.78 24.24 0.62
C TYR A 83 -3.21 25.06 -0.53
N ILE A 84 -2.47 24.43 -1.45
CA ILE A 84 -2.06 25.07 -2.73
C ILE A 84 -3.30 25.44 -3.54
N GLY A 85 -4.26 24.51 -3.65
CA GLY A 85 -5.54 24.73 -4.34
C GLY A 85 -6.36 25.85 -3.71
N ALA A 86 -6.53 25.83 -2.39
CA ALA A 86 -7.31 26.82 -1.66
C ALA A 86 -6.82 28.26 -1.87
N ARG A 87 -5.50 28.48 -1.99
CA ARG A 87 -4.91 29.79 -2.32
C ARG A 87 -5.32 30.29 -3.71
N LYS A 88 -5.77 29.38 -4.60
CA LYS A 88 -6.25 29.67 -5.97
C LYS A 88 -7.78 29.58 -6.06
N GLY A 89 -8.50 29.50 -4.93
CA GLY A 89 -9.95 29.33 -4.89
C GLY A 89 -10.44 27.92 -5.26
N LYS A 90 -9.54 26.93 -5.36
CA LYS A 90 -9.87 25.54 -5.72
C LYS A 90 -9.96 24.69 -4.45
N LYS A 91 -11.09 24.03 -4.24
CA LYS A 91 -11.34 23.24 -3.03
C LYS A 91 -11.97 21.87 -3.28
N HIS A 92 -11.96 21.40 -4.51
CA HIS A 92 -12.45 20.07 -4.86
C HIS A 92 -11.29 19.07 -4.96
N ILE A 93 -11.50 17.87 -4.39
CA ILE A 93 -10.54 16.76 -4.38
C ILE A 93 -11.25 15.50 -4.88
N ILE A 94 -10.58 14.75 -5.76
CA ILE A 94 -11.08 13.47 -6.26
C ILE A 94 -10.22 12.35 -5.67
N SER A 95 -10.89 11.28 -5.20
CA SER A 95 -10.26 10.06 -4.69
C SER A 95 -11.13 8.85 -5.00
N THR A 96 -10.87 7.71 -4.36
CA THR A 96 -11.66 6.49 -4.54
C THR A 96 -12.26 6.00 -3.22
N THR A 97 -13.31 5.15 -3.31
CA THR A 97 -13.98 4.60 -2.13
C THR A 97 -13.13 3.57 -1.38
N PHE A 98 -12.06 3.06 -1.95
CA PHE A 98 -11.28 1.93 -1.41
C PHE A 98 -9.83 2.27 -1.02
N GLU A 99 -9.52 3.55 -0.86
CA GLU A 99 -8.20 4.03 -0.40
C GLU A 99 -7.83 3.52 0.99
N HIS A 100 -6.54 3.56 1.29
CA HIS A 100 -6.07 3.34 2.66
C HIS A 100 -6.64 4.42 3.60
N HIS A 101 -6.88 4.07 4.86
CA HIS A 101 -7.43 5.00 5.86
C HIS A 101 -6.58 6.27 6.07
N ALA A 102 -5.28 6.24 5.80
CA ALA A 102 -4.41 7.43 5.82
C ALA A 102 -4.88 8.49 4.81
N VAL A 103 -5.39 8.07 3.65
CA VAL A 103 -6.00 8.94 2.64
C VAL A 103 -7.42 9.34 3.06
N LEU A 104 -8.32 8.36 3.29
CA LEU A 104 -9.72 8.61 3.58
C LEU A 104 -9.94 9.52 4.82
N HIS A 105 -9.20 9.28 5.91
CA HIS A 105 -9.34 10.11 7.11
C HIS A 105 -8.75 11.51 6.92
N THR A 106 -7.71 11.66 6.09
CA THR A 106 -7.19 12.98 5.71
C THR A 106 -8.21 13.75 4.88
N LEU A 107 -8.86 13.10 3.93
CA LEU A 107 -9.94 13.70 3.13
C LEU A 107 -11.12 14.12 4.03
N LYS A 108 -11.57 13.24 4.91
CA LYS A 108 -12.64 13.55 5.89
C LYS A 108 -12.30 14.74 6.81
N ARG A 109 -11.01 14.91 7.16
CA ARG A 109 -10.55 16.08 7.91
C ARG A 109 -10.63 17.34 7.06
N LEU A 110 -10.25 17.27 5.76
CA LEU A 110 -10.32 18.42 4.85
C LEU A 110 -11.77 18.83 4.54
N GLU A 111 -12.72 17.90 4.45
CA GLU A 111 -14.14 18.21 4.31
C GLU A 111 -14.63 19.11 5.47
N LYS A 112 -14.20 18.82 6.71
CA LYS A 112 -14.50 19.68 7.88
C LYS A 112 -13.88 21.07 7.78
N GLN A 113 -12.90 21.26 6.89
CA GLN A 113 -12.25 22.55 6.60
C GLN A 113 -12.84 23.23 5.35
N GLY A 114 -13.95 22.72 4.82
CA GLY A 114 -14.69 23.29 3.71
C GLY A 114 -14.14 22.91 2.31
N PHE A 115 -13.43 21.77 2.21
CA PHE A 115 -13.16 21.12 0.94
C PHE A 115 -14.32 20.20 0.56
N GLU A 116 -14.51 20.01 -0.73
CA GLU A 116 -15.45 19.04 -1.27
C GLU A 116 -14.67 17.84 -1.81
N VAL A 117 -15.13 16.62 -1.50
CA VAL A 117 -14.47 15.39 -1.90
C VAL A 117 -15.43 14.55 -2.75
N THR A 118 -15.01 14.20 -3.95
CA THR A 118 -15.67 13.17 -4.77
C THR A 118 -14.91 11.86 -4.62
N LEU A 119 -15.59 10.84 -4.11
CA LEU A 119 -15.08 9.48 -4.05
C LEU A 119 -15.65 8.71 -5.26
N LEU A 120 -14.76 8.29 -6.16
CA LEU A 120 -15.12 7.48 -7.32
C LEU A 120 -15.40 6.04 -6.88
N ASP A 121 -16.49 5.48 -7.38
CA ASP A 121 -16.77 4.07 -7.24
C ASP A 121 -15.76 3.25 -8.04
N VAL A 122 -15.36 2.13 -7.47
CA VAL A 122 -14.53 1.13 -8.14
C VAL A 122 -15.42 0.00 -8.66
N HIS A 123 -15.04 -0.61 -9.77
CA HIS A 123 -15.77 -1.74 -10.33
C HIS A 123 -15.45 -3.03 -9.55
N ALA A 124 -16.14 -4.13 -9.89
CA ALA A 124 -15.95 -5.42 -9.22
C ALA A 124 -14.50 -5.95 -9.27
N ASP A 125 -13.72 -5.52 -10.26
CA ASP A 125 -12.29 -5.78 -10.39
C ASP A 125 -11.40 -4.81 -9.59
N GLY A 126 -12.00 -3.80 -8.94
CA GLY A 126 -11.29 -2.80 -8.16
C GLY A 126 -10.54 -1.77 -9.03
N LEU A 127 -11.01 -1.49 -10.25
CA LEU A 127 -10.39 -0.51 -11.15
C LEU A 127 -11.21 0.78 -11.21
N VAL A 128 -10.49 1.90 -11.31
CA VAL A 128 -11.02 3.20 -11.70
C VAL A 128 -10.47 3.53 -13.08
N THR A 129 -11.32 3.99 -13.99
CA THR A 129 -10.90 4.37 -15.34
C THR A 129 -10.43 5.82 -15.39
N ALA A 130 -9.50 6.12 -16.30
CA ALA A 130 -9.09 7.50 -16.58
C ALA A 130 -10.28 8.37 -17.02
N GLN A 131 -11.29 7.79 -17.69
CA GLN A 131 -12.50 8.50 -18.09
C GLN A 131 -13.35 8.92 -16.88
N GLN A 132 -13.52 8.05 -15.85
CA GLN A 132 -14.22 8.45 -14.62
C GLN A 132 -13.52 9.63 -13.93
N VAL A 133 -12.17 9.64 -13.92
CA VAL A 133 -11.40 10.76 -13.38
C VAL A 133 -11.62 12.02 -14.22
N ALA A 134 -11.56 11.91 -15.55
CA ALA A 134 -11.78 13.04 -16.47
C ALA A 134 -13.17 13.68 -16.30
N ASP A 135 -14.20 12.85 -16.14
CA ASP A 135 -15.59 13.29 -15.97
C ASP A 135 -15.84 13.95 -14.60
N ALA A 136 -15.08 13.53 -13.57
CA ALA A 136 -15.19 14.09 -12.22
C ALA A 136 -14.39 15.39 -12.02
N ILE A 137 -13.40 15.71 -12.89
CA ILE A 137 -12.61 16.92 -12.78
C ILE A 137 -13.47 18.15 -13.12
N ARG A 138 -13.45 19.13 -12.21
CA ARG A 138 -14.14 20.41 -12.31
C ARG A 138 -13.12 21.54 -12.32
N ASP A 139 -13.57 22.77 -12.61
CA ASP A 139 -12.71 23.96 -12.62
C ASP A 139 -12.05 24.25 -11.29
N ASP A 140 -12.72 23.88 -10.18
CA ASP A 140 -12.24 24.05 -8.82
C ASP A 140 -11.53 22.79 -8.25
N THR A 141 -11.25 21.77 -9.07
CA THR A 141 -10.47 20.60 -8.68
C THR A 141 -9.01 20.98 -8.47
N CYS A 142 -8.45 20.65 -7.30
CA CYS A 142 -7.06 20.93 -6.96
C CYS A 142 -6.19 19.67 -6.86
N LEU A 143 -6.79 18.52 -6.62
CA LEU A 143 -6.07 17.26 -6.42
C LEU A 143 -6.89 16.08 -6.92
N VAL A 144 -6.21 15.15 -7.58
CA VAL A 144 -6.62 13.76 -7.71
C VAL A 144 -5.67 12.92 -6.87
N THR A 145 -6.19 12.09 -5.97
CA THR A 145 -5.39 11.17 -5.14
C THR A 145 -5.96 9.77 -5.25
N ILE A 146 -5.23 8.87 -5.87
CA ILE A 146 -5.63 7.48 -6.12
C ILE A 146 -4.44 6.58 -5.86
N MET A 147 -4.63 5.56 -5.01
CA MET A 147 -3.57 4.61 -4.68
C MET A 147 -3.07 3.88 -5.93
N PHE A 148 -1.77 3.56 -5.95
CA PHE A 148 -1.15 2.86 -7.07
C PHE A 148 -1.67 1.42 -7.20
N ALA A 149 -1.76 0.74 -6.08
CA ALA A 149 -2.29 -0.61 -5.98
C ALA A 149 -2.96 -0.83 -4.63
N ASN A 150 -4.08 -1.55 -4.62
CA ASN A 150 -4.81 -1.79 -3.38
C ASN A 150 -4.13 -2.87 -2.53
N ASN A 151 -3.95 -2.58 -1.25
CA ASN A 151 -3.27 -3.44 -0.28
C ASN A 151 -4.06 -4.71 0.10
N GLU A 152 -5.36 -4.74 -0.15
CA GLU A 152 -6.21 -5.89 0.17
C GLU A 152 -6.41 -6.80 -1.03
N ILE A 153 -6.89 -6.26 -2.13
CA ILE A 153 -7.25 -7.03 -3.33
C ILE A 153 -6.16 -7.08 -4.40
N GLY A 154 -5.07 -6.32 -4.23
CA GLY A 154 -3.91 -6.36 -5.11
C GLY A 154 -4.06 -5.71 -6.47
N THR A 155 -5.24 -5.21 -6.85
CA THR A 155 -5.48 -4.57 -8.15
C THR A 155 -4.60 -3.34 -8.31
N ILE A 156 -3.87 -3.25 -9.44
CA ILE A 156 -3.04 -2.10 -9.82
C ILE A 156 -3.89 -1.14 -10.67
N GLN A 157 -3.87 0.15 -10.33
CA GLN A 157 -4.62 1.18 -11.04
C GLN A 157 -3.93 1.62 -12.34
N PRO A 158 -4.67 2.13 -13.32
CA PRO A 158 -4.13 2.68 -14.57
C PRO A 158 -3.50 4.07 -14.34
N ILE A 159 -2.42 4.11 -13.54
CA ILE A 159 -1.79 5.34 -13.04
C ILE A 159 -1.27 6.23 -14.16
N ARG A 160 -0.72 5.64 -15.24
CA ARG A 160 -0.21 6.38 -16.40
C ARG A 160 -1.33 7.17 -17.11
N GLU A 161 -2.46 6.51 -17.32
CA GLU A 161 -3.63 7.08 -17.99
C GLU A 161 -4.28 8.16 -17.12
N ILE A 162 -4.40 7.91 -15.82
CA ILE A 162 -4.92 8.87 -14.83
C ILE A 162 -4.00 10.09 -14.77
N GLY A 163 -2.68 9.88 -14.66
CA GLY A 163 -1.70 10.96 -14.63
C GLY A 163 -1.70 11.81 -15.91
N ALA A 164 -1.94 11.19 -17.08
CA ALA A 164 -2.07 11.92 -18.34
C ALA A 164 -3.29 12.86 -18.33
N VAL A 165 -4.44 12.38 -17.85
CA VAL A 165 -5.65 13.21 -17.66
C VAL A 165 -5.40 14.35 -16.68
N CYS A 166 -4.80 14.08 -15.53
CA CYS A 166 -4.50 15.12 -14.53
C CYS A 166 -3.58 16.19 -15.10
N LYS A 167 -2.54 15.80 -15.85
CA LYS A 167 -1.61 16.73 -16.50
C LYS A 167 -2.31 17.59 -17.56
N GLU A 168 -3.15 17.00 -18.42
CA GLU A 168 -3.92 17.71 -19.43
C GLU A 168 -4.85 18.76 -18.80
N LYS A 169 -5.50 18.39 -17.68
CA LYS A 169 -6.44 19.27 -16.95
C LYS A 169 -5.75 20.24 -16.00
N GLY A 170 -4.42 20.16 -15.81
CA GLY A 170 -3.66 21.02 -14.90
C GLY A 170 -4.02 20.82 -13.42
N VAL A 171 -4.38 19.60 -13.03
CA VAL A 171 -4.72 19.18 -11.67
C VAL A 171 -3.55 18.38 -11.08
N LEU A 172 -3.20 18.61 -9.82
CA LEU A 172 -2.14 17.84 -9.14
C LEU A 172 -2.57 16.37 -8.98
N PHE A 173 -1.61 15.47 -9.22
CA PHE A 173 -1.81 14.03 -9.05
C PHE A 173 -0.90 13.46 -7.97
N HIS A 174 -1.52 12.89 -6.93
CA HIS A 174 -0.86 12.12 -5.87
C HIS A 174 -1.25 10.65 -5.97
N THR A 175 -0.30 9.76 -5.68
CA THR A 175 -0.56 8.33 -5.55
C THR A 175 0.07 7.76 -4.27
N ASP A 176 -0.73 7.06 -3.46
CA ASP A 176 -0.22 6.16 -2.43
C ASP A 176 0.38 4.94 -3.11
N ALA A 177 1.72 4.87 -3.17
CA ALA A 177 2.46 3.78 -3.78
C ALA A 177 3.07 2.83 -2.73
N VAL A 178 2.56 2.84 -1.50
CA VAL A 178 3.08 2.03 -0.38
C VAL A 178 3.14 0.55 -0.73
N GLN A 179 2.16 0.02 -1.45
CA GLN A 179 2.13 -1.38 -1.86
C GLN A 179 2.82 -1.65 -3.21
N ALA A 180 3.16 -0.61 -3.95
CA ALA A 180 3.73 -0.74 -5.30
C ALA A 180 5.26 -0.58 -5.32
N ALA A 181 5.80 0.31 -4.46
CA ALA A 181 7.23 0.58 -4.39
C ALA A 181 8.03 -0.69 -4.06
N GLY A 182 9.05 -0.98 -4.86
CA GLY A 182 9.85 -2.20 -4.75
C GLY A 182 9.25 -3.46 -5.40
N HIS A 183 7.96 -3.42 -5.81
CA HIS A 183 7.25 -4.57 -6.37
C HIS A 183 6.86 -4.41 -7.84
N VAL A 184 6.65 -3.18 -8.29
CA VAL A 184 6.33 -2.84 -9.68
C VAL A 184 7.14 -1.64 -10.13
N LYS A 185 7.42 -1.56 -11.43
CA LYS A 185 8.18 -0.43 -11.98
C LYS A 185 7.37 0.85 -11.94
N ILE A 186 7.94 1.88 -11.34
CA ILE A 186 7.35 3.22 -11.23
C ILE A 186 8.28 4.22 -11.91
N ASP A 187 7.81 4.89 -12.96
CA ASP A 187 8.45 6.05 -13.56
C ASP A 187 7.52 7.26 -13.37
N VAL A 188 7.85 8.10 -12.40
CA VAL A 188 7.00 9.24 -12.02
C VAL A 188 6.85 10.27 -13.15
N ASN A 189 7.84 10.36 -14.05
CA ASN A 189 7.79 11.31 -15.17
C ASN A 189 6.88 10.80 -16.28
N GLU A 190 7.03 9.54 -16.70
CA GLU A 190 6.17 8.91 -17.69
C GLU A 190 4.71 8.81 -17.21
N MET A 191 4.52 8.54 -15.92
CA MET A 191 3.20 8.41 -15.29
C MET A 191 2.60 9.75 -14.87
N ASN A 192 3.32 10.87 -15.07
CA ASN A 192 2.90 12.23 -14.69
C ASN A 192 2.46 12.37 -13.22
N ILE A 193 3.14 11.65 -12.32
CA ILE A 193 2.89 11.71 -10.89
C ILE A 193 3.54 12.98 -10.32
N ASP A 194 2.78 13.77 -9.58
CA ASP A 194 3.28 14.98 -8.92
C ASP A 194 3.78 14.71 -7.49
N MET A 195 3.12 13.79 -6.79
CA MET A 195 3.50 13.36 -5.45
C MET A 195 3.28 11.85 -5.32
N LEU A 196 4.17 11.18 -4.56
CA LEU A 196 4.11 9.75 -4.32
C LEU A 196 4.54 9.44 -2.88
N SER A 197 3.74 8.63 -2.20
CA SER A 197 4.01 8.17 -0.83
C SER A 197 4.48 6.72 -0.80
N LEU A 198 5.45 6.42 0.08
CA LEU A 198 5.87 5.04 0.36
C LEU A 198 6.23 4.81 1.83
N SER A 199 6.35 3.54 2.22
CA SER A 199 6.74 3.09 3.56
C SER A 199 7.73 1.93 3.48
N ALA A 200 8.88 2.06 4.14
CA ALA A 200 10.00 1.11 4.02
C ALA A 200 9.63 -0.33 4.35
N HIS A 201 8.80 -0.54 5.37
CA HIS A 201 8.45 -1.87 5.83
C HIS A 201 7.57 -2.70 4.88
N LYS A 202 7.21 -2.17 3.72
CA LYS A 202 6.47 -2.88 2.67
C LYS A 202 7.39 -3.49 1.60
N PHE A 203 8.66 -3.07 1.58
CA PHE A 203 9.70 -3.59 0.68
C PHE A 203 10.97 -3.97 1.45
N HIS A 204 10.81 -4.72 2.54
CA HIS A 204 11.88 -5.30 3.35
C HIS A 204 12.81 -4.30 4.04
N GLY A 205 12.37 -3.05 4.18
CA GLY A 205 13.04 -2.03 4.97
C GLY A 205 12.51 -1.94 6.42
N PRO A 206 13.03 -1.00 7.22
CA PRO A 206 12.63 -0.85 8.61
C PRO A 206 11.26 -0.21 8.77
N LYS A 207 10.55 -0.55 9.85
CA LYS A 207 9.36 0.15 10.32
C LYS A 207 9.71 1.56 10.81
N GLY A 208 8.75 2.48 10.75
CA GLY A 208 8.92 3.84 11.29
C GLY A 208 9.72 4.77 10.37
N VAL A 209 9.89 4.43 9.10
CA VAL A 209 10.53 5.24 8.06
C VAL A 209 9.73 5.16 6.77
N GLY A 210 9.54 6.30 6.12
CA GLY A 210 8.91 6.41 4.82
C GLY A 210 9.46 7.58 4.02
N MET A 211 8.86 7.83 2.87
CA MET A 211 9.29 8.88 1.96
C MET A 211 8.08 9.49 1.25
N LEU A 212 8.15 10.80 1.05
CA LEU A 212 7.31 11.53 0.13
C LEU A 212 8.17 12.04 -1.04
N TYR A 213 7.85 11.64 -2.26
CA TYR A 213 8.28 12.34 -3.45
C TYR A 213 7.33 13.52 -3.70
N ALA A 214 7.88 14.68 -3.96
CA ALA A 214 7.12 15.85 -4.39
C ALA A 214 7.87 16.55 -5.53
N ARG A 215 7.23 16.64 -6.70
CA ARG A 215 7.78 17.26 -7.90
C ARG A 215 8.25 18.68 -7.60
N ARG A 216 9.36 19.07 -8.20
CA ARG A 216 9.91 20.43 -8.07
C ARG A 216 8.84 21.49 -8.33
N GLY A 217 8.73 22.44 -7.40
CA GLY A 217 7.74 23.53 -7.47
C GLY A 217 6.51 23.31 -6.60
N ILE A 218 6.30 22.10 -6.08
CA ILE A 218 5.25 21.83 -5.09
C ILE A 218 5.73 22.31 -3.71
N ILE A 219 4.97 23.20 -3.10
CA ILE A 219 5.27 23.75 -1.77
C ILE A 219 4.59 22.86 -0.72
N LEU A 220 5.39 22.03 -0.06
CA LEU A 220 4.86 21.19 1.01
C LEU A 220 4.46 22.01 2.26
N THR A 221 3.35 21.63 2.84
CA THR A 221 2.88 22.11 4.15
C THR A 221 3.52 21.27 5.25
N ASN A 222 4.02 21.91 6.29
CA ASN A 222 4.55 21.19 7.45
C ASN A 222 3.39 20.57 8.24
N LEU A 223 3.52 19.30 8.55
CA LEU A 223 2.63 18.62 9.50
C LEU A 223 3.28 18.50 10.88
N ILE A 224 4.60 18.39 10.89
CA ILE A 224 5.42 18.33 12.10
C ILE A 224 6.28 19.57 12.11
N GLU A 225 5.91 20.53 12.96
CA GLU A 225 6.66 21.76 13.13
C GLU A 225 7.92 21.52 13.96
N GLY A 226 8.99 22.27 13.67
CA GLY A 226 10.26 22.12 14.40
C GLY A 226 11.41 22.86 13.73
N GLY A 227 12.59 22.23 13.72
CA GLY A 227 13.79 22.79 13.12
C GLY A 227 13.77 22.73 11.58
N ALA A 228 14.91 23.06 10.97
CA ALA A 228 15.06 23.16 9.53
C ALA A 228 15.33 21.80 8.82
N GLN A 229 15.13 20.68 9.51
CA GLN A 229 15.25 19.35 8.92
C GLN A 229 14.34 19.20 7.69
N GLU A 230 14.71 18.32 6.78
CA GLU A 230 14.02 18.13 5.51
C GLU A 230 13.72 19.47 4.79
N ARG A 231 14.69 20.38 4.80
CA ARG A 231 14.58 21.72 4.20
C ARG A 231 13.43 22.54 4.80
N GLY A 232 13.18 22.35 6.12
CA GLY A 232 12.11 23.00 6.86
C GLY A 232 10.72 22.47 6.55
N LYS A 233 10.61 21.25 5.98
CA LYS A 233 9.32 20.64 5.61
C LYS A 233 8.88 19.53 6.54
N ARG A 234 9.79 19.06 7.40
CA ARG A 234 9.48 18.07 8.43
C ARG A 234 10.47 18.23 9.58
N GLY A 235 10.01 18.74 10.71
CA GLY A 235 10.84 18.97 11.91
C GLY A 235 11.24 17.68 12.61
N GLY A 236 12.29 17.74 13.42
CA GLY A 236 12.83 16.62 14.20
C GLY A 236 14.07 16.00 13.57
N THR A 237 15.03 15.62 14.42
CA THR A 237 16.29 15.00 13.98
C THR A 237 16.02 13.76 13.13
N GLU A 238 16.71 13.66 12.01
CA GLU A 238 16.52 12.59 11.03
C GLU A 238 16.96 11.23 11.60
N ASN A 239 16.18 10.19 11.33
CA ASN A 239 16.51 8.79 11.66
C ASN A 239 17.52 8.25 10.63
N VAL A 240 18.77 8.69 10.71
CA VAL A 240 19.85 8.36 9.76
C VAL A 240 19.99 6.85 9.53
N PRO A 241 20.08 5.99 10.57
CA PRO A 241 20.19 4.54 10.36
C PRO A 241 18.97 3.93 9.65
N GLY A 242 17.77 4.36 10.04
CA GLY A 242 16.54 3.87 9.40
C GLY A 242 16.39 4.32 7.95
N ILE A 243 16.78 5.57 7.65
CA ILE A 243 16.75 6.13 6.29
C ILE A 243 17.77 5.42 5.38
N ALA A 244 18.99 5.20 5.87
CA ALA A 244 20.01 4.45 5.13
C ALA A 244 19.55 3.01 4.81
N ALA A 245 18.96 2.33 5.81
CA ALA A 245 18.42 0.98 5.63
C ALA A 245 17.23 0.94 4.66
N MET A 246 16.34 1.95 4.69
CA MET A 246 15.25 2.09 3.71
C MET A 246 15.80 2.21 2.29
N ALA A 247 16.80 3.06 2.08
CA ALA A 247 17.44 3.26 0.78
C ALA A 247 18.10 1.97 0.27
N ALA A 248 18.82 1.25 1.14
CA ALA A 248 19.44 -0.03 0.81
C ALA A 248 18.39 -1.07 0.40
N ALA A 249 17.29 -1.19 1.15
CA ALA A 249 16.20 -2.11 0.84
C ALA A 249 15.53 -1.78 -0.50
N LEU A 250 15.22 -0.51 -0.78
CA LEU A 250 14.59 -0.14 -2.04
C LEU A 250 15.51 -0.38 -3.24
N LYS A 251 16.79 -0.06 -3.09
CA LYS A 251 17.80 -0.28 -4.13
C LYS A 251 17.94 -1.76 -4.48
N GLU A 252 17.96 -2.64 -3.48
CA GLU A 252 17.95 -4.10 -3.66
C GLU A 252 16.68 -4.57 -4.34
N ALA A 253 15.50 -4.12 -3.88
CA ALA A 253 14.22 -4.47 -4.48
C ALA A 253 14.13 -4.03 -5.95
N CYS A 254 14.58 -2.81 -6.28
CA CYS A 254 14.61 -2.30 -7.65
C CYS A 254 15.59 -3.09 -8.55
N ALA A 255 16.76 -3.49 -8.02
CA ALA A 255 17.75 -4.24 -8.76
C ALA A 255 17.28 -5.66 -9.13
N ASN A 256 16.50 -6.29 -8.24
CA ASN A 256 16.01 -7.67 -8.41
C ASN A 256 14.55 -7.74 -8.90
N MET A 257 13.93 -6.60 -9.22
CA MET A 257 12.48 -6.50 -9.46
C MET A 257 11.96 -7.46 -10.53
N ASP A 258 12.63 -7.57 -11.68
CA ASP A 258 12.16 -8.41 -12.78
C ASP A 258 12.17 -9.90 -12.40
N GLU A 259 13.23 -10.35 -11.72
CA GLU A 259 13.36 -11.73 -11.26
C GLU A 259 12.34 -12.04 -10.15
N ASN A 260 12.25 -11.19 -9.15
CA ASN A 260 11.31 -11.32 -8.05
C ASN A 260 9.85 -11.29 -8.54
N THR A 261 9.51 -10.35 -9.42
CA THR A 261 8.16 -10.28 -10.01
C THR A 261 7.79 -11.55 -10.75
N LYS A 262 8.72 -12.12 -11.55
CA LYS A 262 8.48 -13.36 -12.28
C LYS A 262 8.24 -14.53 -11.33
N LYS A 263 9.12 -14.72 -10.34
CA LYS A 263 9.02 -15.80 -9.34
C LYS A 263 7.70 -15.67 -8.54
N VAL A 264 7.48 -14.52 -7.95
CA VAL A 264 6.35 -14.29 -7.04
C VAL A 264 5.02 -14.37 -7.78
N THR A 265 4.96 -13.88 -9.03
CA THR A 265 3.76 -14.01 -9.88
C THR A 265 3.41 -15.47 -10.16
N ALA A 266 4.41 -16.31 -10.46
CA ALA A 266 4.18 -17.75 -10.69
C ALA A 266 3.62 -18.44 -9.44
N LEU A 267 4.18 -18.15 -8.26
CA LEU A 267 3.71 -18.67 -6.97
C LEU A 267 2.28 -18.16 -6.66
N ARG A 268 2.00 -16.88 -6.89
CA ARG A 268 0.68 -16.28 -6.73
C ARG A 268 -0.36 -16.96 -7.61
N ASP A 269 -0.07 -17.14 -8.89
CA ASP A 269 -1.02 -17.70 -9.84
C ASP A 269 -1.33 -19.15 -9.50
N ARG A 270 -0.31 -19.95 -9.07
CA ARG A 270 -0.51 -21.29 -8.54
C ARG A 270 -1.43 -21.29 -7.31
N LEU A 271 -1.24 -20.34 -6.41
CA LEU A 271 -2.07 -20.20 -5.21
C LEU A 271 -3.51 -19.83 -5.58
N ILE A 272 -3.70 -18.87 -6.49
CA ILE A 272 -5.04 -18.49 -6.99
C ILE A 272 -5.74 -19.69 -7.63
N ASP A 273 -5.06 -20.42 -8.53
CA ASP A 273 -5.66 -21.55 -9.24
C ASP A 273 -5.96 -22.74 -8.32
N GLY A 274 -5.19 -22.89 -7.25
CA GLY A 274 -5.43 -23.91 -6.23
C GLY A 274 -6.63 -23.57 -5.36
N ILE A 275 -6.72 -22.33 -4.85
CA ILE A 275 -7.81 -21.87 -3.99
C ILE A 275 -9.14 -21.83 -4.76
N ALA A 276 -9.12 -21.43 -6.03
CA ALA A 276 -10.31 -21.38 -6.88
C ALA A 276 -11.01 -22.74 -7.07
N LYS A 277 -10.37 -23.86 -6.70
CA LYS A 277 -11.00 -25.19 -6.72
C LYS A 277 -11.91 -25.45 -5.51
N ILE A 278 -11.82 -24.62 -4.47
CA ILE A 278 -12.71 -24.71 -3.31
C ILE A 278 -14.11 -24.20 -3.75
N PRO A 279 -15.18 -25.00 -3.60
CA PRO A 279 -16.51 -24.53 -3.99
C PRO A 279 -16.93 -23.27 -3.21
N HIS A 280 -17.78 -22.45 -3.85
CA HIS A 280 -18.33 -21.24 -3.22
C HIS A 280 -17.26 -20.33 -2.62
N CYS A 281 -16.25 -20.03 -3.41
CA CYS A 281 -15.27 -18.99 -3.15
C CYS A 281 -15.10 -18.11 -4.38
N ALA A 282 -14.62 -16.89 -4.18
CA ALA A 282 -14.33 -15.98 -5.29
C ALA A 282 -13.07 -15.16 -5.03
N LEU A 283 -12.26 -15.01 -6.08
CA LEU A 283 -11.14 -14.07 -6.11
C LEU A 283 -11.68 -12.63 -6.03
N ASN A 284 -11.08 -11.81 -5.19
CA ASN A 284 -11.39 -10.39 -5.07
C ASN A 284 -10.43 -9.54 -5.88
N GLY A 285 -10.98 -8.56 -6.62
CA GLY A 285 -10.22 -7.69 -7.51
C GLY A 285 -9.80 -8.36 -8.84
N ALA A 286 -9.13 -7.59 -9.70
CA ALA A 286 -8.66 -8.06 -11.00
C ALA A 286 -7.65 -9.21 -10.86
N ARG A 287 -7.71 -10.20 -11.74
CA ARG A 287 -6.63 -11.19 -11.87
C ARG A 287 -5.38 -10.55 -12.50
N SER A 288 -5.60 -9.61 -13.41
CA SER A 288 -4.57 -8.78 -14.03
C SER A 288 -5.24 -7.45 -14.46
N PRO A 289 -4.62 -6.27 -14.20
CA PRO A 289 -3.33 -6.08 -13.51
C PRO A 289 -3.40 -6.29 -11.99
N ARG A 290 -2.42 -6.98 -11.41
CA ARG A 290 -2.39 -7.32 -9.98
C ARG A 290 -0.95 -7.30 -9.46
N LEU A 291 -0.75 -6.90 -8.20
CA LEU A 291 0.52 -7.01 -7.50
C LEU A 291 1.06 -8.46 -7.54
N PRO A 292 2.37 -8.64 -7.70
CA PRO A 292 2.96 -9.98 -7.87
C PRO A 292 2.59 -10.97 -6.78
N GLY A 293 2.54 -10.54 -5.53
CA GLY A 293 2.37 -11.44 -4.37
C GLY A 293 0.99 -11.44 -3.73
N ASN A 294 0.00 -10.69 -4.24
CA ASN A 294 -1.29 -10.55 -3.55
C ASN A 294 -2.33 -11.57 -4.03
N VAL A 295 -2.94 -12.27 -3.08
CA VAL A 295 -4.09 -13.18 -3.27
C VAL A 295 -5.15 -12.81 -2.24
N ASN A 296 -6.40 -12.59 -2.68
CA ASN A 296 -7.50 -12.29 -1.78
C ASN A 296 -8.76 -13.02 -2.26
N PHE A 297 -9.34 -13.84 -1.39
CA PHE A 297 -10.55 -14.60 -1.66
C PHE A 297 -11.60 -14.36 -0.58
N CYS A 298 -12.87 -14.43 -0.98
CA CYS A 298 -13.98 -14.64 -0.06
C CYS A 298 -14.47 -16.08 -0.15
N PHE A 299 -14.92 -16.62 0.98
CA PHE A 299 -15.52 -17.96 1.12
C PHE A 299 -16.89 -17.81 1.76
N GLU A 300 -17.95 -18.30 1.11
CA GLU A 300 -19.30 -18.30 1.69
C GLU A 300 -19.40 -19.27 2.85
N GLY A 301 -20.17 -18.85 3.86
CA GLY A 301 -20.55 -19.66 4.99
C GLY A 301 -19.52 -19.81 6.09
N ILE A 302 -18.45 -19.00 6.08
CA ILE A 302 -17.44 -19.01 7.15
C ILE A 302 -17.14 -17.59 7.65
N GLU A 303 -16.49 -17.52 8.81
CA GLU A 303 -15.95 -16.30 9.42
C GLU A 303 -14.44 -16.24 9.21
N GLY A 304 -13.95 -15.10 8.68
CA GLY A 304 -12.53 -14.90 8.38
C GLY A 304 -11.63 -14.96 9.60
N GLU A 305 -12.04 -14.43 10.74
CA GLU A 305 -11.24 -14.51 11.99
C GLU A 305 -11.03 -15.96 12.43
N SER A 306 -12.08 -16.79 12.39
CA SER A 306 -11.97 -18.22 12.69
C SER A 306 -11.03 -18.93 11.71
N LEU A 307 -11.08 -18.55 10.43
CA LEU A 307 -10.18 -19.07 9.42
C LEU A 307 -8.72 -18.71 9.72
N LEU A 308 -8.44 -17.45 10.10
CA LEU A 308 -7.10 -16.99 10.44
C LEU A 308 -6.53 -17.72 11.66
N LEU A 309 -7.33 -17.91 12.72
CA LEU A 309 -6.91 -18.66 13.93
C LEU A 309 -6.55 -20.13 13.62
N LEU A 310 -7.30 -20.79 12.74
CA LEU A 310 -7.01 -22.17 12.35
C LEU A 310 -5.80 -22.27 11.43
N LEU A 311 -5.57 -21.26 10.55
CA LEU A 311 -4.36 -21.18 9.74
C LEU A 311 -3.13 -20.93 10.61
N ASP A 312 -3.21 -20.02 11.60
CA ASP A 312 -2.13 -19.77 12.55
C ASP A 312 -1.76 -21.02 13.36
N ALA A 313 -2.77 -21.79 13.82
CA ALA A 313 -2.55 -23.08 14.49
C ALA A 313 -1.81 -24.10 13.60
N LYS A 314 -1.84 -23.92 12.28
CA LYS A 314 -1.05 -24.68 11.30
C LYS A 314 0.29 -24.00 10.95
N GLY A 315 0.60 -22.87 11.57
CA GLY A 315 1.81 -22.09 11.29
C GLY A 315 1.75 -21.26 10.00
N ILE A 316 0.56 -20.96 9.49
CA ILE A 316 0.35 -20.11 8.32
C ILE A 316 -0.13 -18.75 8.80
N SER A 317 0.73 -17.72 8.67
CA SER A 317 0.38 -16.34 8.99
C SER A 317 -0.28 -15.66 7.79
N ALA A 318 -1.53 -15.24 7.96
CA ALA A 318 -2.34 -14.59 6.94
C ALA A 318 -3.19 -13.46 7.53
N SER A 319 -3.96 -12.75 6.72
CA SER A 319 -4.82 -11.65 7.16
C SER A 319 -6.22 -11.77 6.54
N SER A 320 -7.18 -11.08 7.11
CA SER A 320 -8.46 -10.77 6.47
C SER A 320 -8.41 -9.37 5.85
N GLY A 321 -9.37 -9.04 4.98
CA GLY A 321 -9.46 -7.70 4.41
C GLY A 321 -9.54 -6.57 5.44
N SER A 322 -9.99 -6.87 6.67
CA SER A 322 -10.18 -5.88 7.75
C SER A 322 -9.01 -5.75 8.74
N ALA A 323 -7.81 -6.26 8.44
CA ALA A 323 -6.67 -6.31 9.37
C ALA A 323 -6.27 -4.95 9.98
N CYS A 324 -6.59 -3.82 9.34
CA CYS A 324 -6.29 -2.47 9.86
C CYS A 324 -7.33 -1.96 10.88
N THR A 325 -8.44 -2.67 11.07
CA THR A 325 -9.52 -2.33 12.01
C THR A 325 -9.70 -3.44 13.04
N SER A 326 -8.58 -3.99 13.56
CA SER A 326 -8.61 -5.01 14.61
C SER A 326 -9.47 -4.52 15.80
N GLY A 327 -10.68 -5.07 15.93
CA GLY A 327 -11.70 -4.67 16.90
C GLY A 327 -13.01 -4.15 16.29
N SER A 328 -13.13 -3.96 14.97
CA SER A 328 -14.40 -3.69 14.30
C SER A 328 -14.98 -5.00 13.77
N LEU A 329 -16.25 -5.25 14.10
CA LEU A 329 -17.04 -6.36 13.54
C LEU A 329 -17.47 -6.07 12.08
N ASP A 330 -17.10 -4.90 11.53
CA ASP A 330 -17.48 -4.52 10.19
C ASP A 330 -16.54 -5.15 9.14
N PRO A 331 -17.07 -5.61 8.00
CA PRO A 331 -16.25 -6.14 6.92
C PRO A 331 -15.42 -5.03 6.27
N SER A 332 -14.40 -5.43 5.52
CA SER A 332 -13.54 -4.50 4.77
C SER A 332 -14.34 -3.56 3.87
N HIS A 333 -14.09 -2.25 4.02
CA HIS A 333 -14.66 -1.23 3.12
C HIS A 333 -14.23 -1.44 1.66
N VAL A 334 -13.05 -2.03 1.42
CA VAL A 334 -12.55 -2.38 0.09
C VAL A 334 -13.42 -3.46 -0.55
N LEU A 335 -13.75 -4.53 0.20
CA LEU A 335 -14.58 -5.62 -0.30
C LEU A 335 -16.02 -5.15 -0.56
N LEU A 336 -16.54 -4.28 0.29
CA LEU A 336 -17.84 -3.65 0.05
C LEU A 336 -17.81 -2.75 -1.19
N ALA A 337 -16.74 -1.98 -1.38
CA ALA A 337 -16.58 -1.09 -2.54
C ALA A 337 -16.54 -1.85 -3.88
N ILE A 338 -15.99 -3.07 -3.92
CA ILE A 338 -16.02 -3.93 -5.12
C ILE A 338 -17.32 -4.73 -5.25
N GLY A 339 -18.35 -4.44 -4.42
CA GLY A 339 -19.68 -5.04 -4.51
C GLY A 339 -19.82 -6.40 -3.83
N ARG A 340 -18.89 -6.81 -2.95
CA ARG A 340 -19.10 -8.02 -2.16
C ARG A 340 -20.19 -7.79 -1.12
N PRO A 341 -21.20 -8.67 -1.03
CA PRO A 341 -22.19 -8.60 0.05
C PRO A 341 -21.52 -8.70 1.42
N HIS A 342 -22.10 -8.02 2.41
CA HIS A 342 -21.57 -7.94 3.78
C HIS A 342 -21.23 -9.34 4.35
N GLU A 343 -22.16 -10.29 4.23
CA GLU A 343 -21.98 -11.67 4.72
C GLU A 343 -20.82 -12.41 4.03
N VAL A 344 -20.61 -12.16 2.74
CA VAL A 344 -19.52 -12.76 1.95
C VAL A 344 -18.18 -12.11 2.30
N ALA A 345 -18.17 -10.79 2.47
CA ALA A 345 -16.95 -10.04 2.82
C ALA A 345 -16.37 -10.43 4.18
N HIS A 346 -17.19 -10.88 5.13
CA HIS A 346 -16.74 -11.43 6.41
C HIS A 346 -15.90 -12.70 6.27
N GLY A 347 -16.16 -13.53 5.27
CA GLY A 347 -15.43 -14.76 4.99
C GLY A 347 -14.17 -14.54 4.14
N SER A 348 -13.49 -13.39 4.28
CA SER A 348 -12.33 -13.06 3.45
C SER A 348 -11.02 -13.59 4.01
N LEU A 349 -10.11 -13.95 3.11
CA LEU A 349 -8.73 -14.32 3.37
C LEU A 349 -7.81 -13.58 2.41
N ARG A 350 -6.84 -12.84 2.95
CA ARG A 350 -5.73 -12.26 2.20
C ARG A 350 -4.45 -13.04 2.50
N LEU A 351 -3.83 -13.55 1.45
CA LEU A 351 -2.49 -14.13 1.47
C LEU A 351 -1.58 -13.25 0.63
N THR A 352 -0.48 -12.78 1.21
CA THR A 352 0.49 -11.95 0.49
C THR A 352 1.88 -12.52 0.65
N ILE A 353 2.42 -13.02 -0.45
CA ILE A 353 3.73 -13.69 -0.55
C ILE A 353 4.78 -12.75 -1.13
N CYS A 354 6.04 -13.05 -0.89
CA CYS A 354 7.19 -12.32 -1.42
C CYS A 354 8.24 -13.30 -1.98
N GLU A 355 9.38 -12.79 -2.37
CA GLU A 355 10.49 -13.56 -2.94
C GLU A 355 11.09 -14.59 -1.98
N ASP A 356 10.90 -14.44 -0.67
CA ASP A 356 11.36 -15.43 0.33
C ASP A 356 10.50 -16.70 0.35
N ASN A 357 9.25 -16.63 -0.17
CA ASN A 357 8.38 -17.80 -0.21
C ASN A 357 8.81 -18.80 -1.30
N THR A 358 8.53 -20.08 -1.02
CA THR A 358 8.90 -21.21 -1.86
C THR A 358 7.67 -21.92 -2.45
N GLU A 359 7.90 -22.86 -3.39
CA GLU A 359 6.84 -23.71 -3.91
C GLU A 359 6.25 -24.60 -2.82
N GLU A 360 7.09 -25.06 -1.89
CA GLU A 360 6.70 -25.88 -0.74
C GLU A 360 5.77 -25.11 0.20
N ASP A 361 5.98 -23.78 0.38
CA ASP A 361 5.07 -22.92 1.14
C ASP A 361 3.68 -22.89 0.51
N ILE A 362 3.63 -22.74 -0.83
CA ILE A 362 2.38 -22.71 -1.59
C ILE A 362 1.66 -24.05 -1.51
N ASP A 363 2.39 -25.16 -1.67
CA ASP A 363 1.82 -26.51 -1.54
C ASP A 363 1.25 -26.76 -0.16
N TYR A 364 1.95 -26.30 0.86
CA TYR A 364 1.49 -26.41 2.24
C TYR A 364 0.20 -25.62 2.49
N ILE A 365 0.11 -24.36 2.02
CA ILE A 365 -1.12 -23.57 2.10
C ILE A 365 -2.27 -24.29 1.40
N LEU A 366 -2.04 -24.78 0.17
CA LEU A 366 -3.05 -25.45 -0.63
C LEU A 366 -3.50 -26.81 -0.06
N ALA A 367 -2.65 -27.47 0.75
CA ALA A 367 -3.00 -28.69 1.45
C ALA A 367 -3.84 -28.43 2.73
N GLU A 368 -3.51 -27.38 3.49
CA GLU A 368 -4.14 -27.10 4.79
C GLU A 368 -5.44 -26.27 4.67
N LEU A 369 -5.55 -25.38 3.67
CA LEU A 369 -6.69 -24.47 3.56
C LEU A 369 -8.03 -25.19 3.28
N PRO A 370 -8.16 -26.12 2.31
CA PRO A 370 -9.45 -26.75 2.01
C PRO A 370 -10.08 -27.51 3.18
N PRO A 371 -9.35 -28.33 3.97
CA PRO A 371 -9.93 -29.00 5.14
C PRO A 371 -10.35 -28.01 6.23
N ILE A 372 -9.65 -26.88 6.41
CA ILE A 372 -10.04 -25.85 7.37
C ILE A 372 -11.36 -25.19 6.93
N VAL A 373 -11.50 -24.83 5.66
CA VAL A 373 -12.75 -24.26 5.11
C VAL A 373 -13.90 -25.25 5.28
N SER A 374 -13.70 -26.53 4.96
CA SER A 374 -14.71 -27.57 5.15
C SER A 374 -15.14 -27.68 6.60
N TYR A 375 -14.19 -27.76 7.52
CA TYR A 375 -14.45 -27.82 8.96
C TYR A 375 -15.29 -26.63 9.47
N LEU A 376 -14.95 -25.41 9.07
CA LEU A 376 -15.70 -24.19 9.44
C LEU A 376 -17.10 -24.21 8.87
N ARG A 377 -17.30 -24.68 7.63
CA ARG A 377 -18.62 -24.83 6.99
C ARG A 377 -19.50 -25.84 7.71
N ASP A 378 -18.94 -26.97 8.13
CA ASP A 378 -19.69 -28.00 8.88
C ASP A 378 -20.23 -27.47 10.21
N MET A 379 -19.53 -26.54 10.84
CA MET A 379 -19.95 -25.89 12.07
C MET A 379 -20.93 -24.72 11.82
N SER A 380 -20.96 -24.14 10.63
CA SER A 380 -21.66 -22.90 10.33
C SER A 380 -23.18 -23.12 10.15
N PRO A 381 -24.05 -22.44 10.93
CA PRO A 381 -25.49 -22.42 10.69
C PRO A 381 -25.83 -21.80 9.32
N VAL A 382 -25.08 -20.75 8.91
CA VAL A 382 -25.28 -20.09 7.62
C VAL A 382 -25.02 -21.04 6.46
N TRP A 383 -23.99 -21.85 6.54
CA TRP A 383 -23.69 -22.87 5.54
C TRP A 383 -24.79 -23.95 5.45
N LYS A 384 -25.34 -24.40 6.60
CA LYS A 384 -26.45 -25.35 6.64
C LYS A 384 -27.70 -24.77 5.97
N ASP A 385 -28.00 -23.49 6.17
CA ASP A 385 -29.12 -22.81 5.52
C ASP A 385 -28.92 -22.65 4.02
N LEU A 386 -27.69 -22.38 3.55
CA LEU A 386 -27.32 -22.36 2.13
C LEU A 386 -27.53 -23.75 1.50
N MET A 387 -26.98 -24.81 2.11
CA MET A 387 -27.07 -26.18 1.60
C MET A 387 -28.50 -26.72 1.59
N SER A 388 -29.35 -26.27 2.52
CA SER A 388 -30.77 -26.66 2.57
C SER A 388 -31.67 -25.84 1.65
N GLY A 389 -31.16 -24.86 0.94
CA GLY A 389 -31.91 -23.97 0.08
C GLY A 389 -32.75 -22.91 0.79
N LYS A 390 -32.59 -22.75 2.11
CA LYS A 390 -33.23 -21.65 2.85
C LYS A 390 -32.59 -20.30 2.55
N ARG A 391 -31.32 -20.29 2.13
CA ARG A 391 -30.59 -19.14 1.59
C ARG A 391 -30.05 -19.48 0.20
N GLN A 392 -29.78 -18.46 -0.61
CA GLN A 392 -29.17 -18.63 -1.93
C GLN A 392 -27.67 -18.34 -1.85
N PHE A 393 -26.88 -19.13 -2.58
CA PHE A 393 -25.47 -18.82 -2.80
C PHE A 393 -25.32 -17.53 -3.61
N THR A 394 -24.28 -16.76 -3.27
CA THR A 394 -23.93 -15.51 -3.96
C THR A 394 -22.66 -15.68 -4.82
N LEU A 395 -21.78 -16.63 -4.46
CA LEU A 395 -20.54 -16.94 -5.15
C LEU A 395 -20.63 -18.25 -5.96
#